data_271c3b08da563263128b843db8f47e05
#
_entry.id   271c3b08da563263128b843db8f47e05
#
_cell.length_a   1.000
_cell.length_b   1.000
_cell.length_c   1.000
_cell.angle_alpha   90.00
_cell.angle_beta   90.00
_cell.angle_gamma   90.00
#
_symmetry.space_group_name_H-M   'P 1'
#
loop_
_entity.id
_entity.type
_entity.pdbx_description
1 polymer ?
#
loop_
_entity_poly.entity_id
_entity_poly.type
_entity_poly.pdbx_seq_one_letter_code
_entity_poly.pdbx_strand_id
1 'polypeptide(L)'
;MLTKCPECELQVSDKAISCPHCGYPLNANVIQKNSRRNVTKRRRLPNGFGQISEIKGRNLRKPFRAMVTIGKTSTGKPIPKLLKPQAYFATYNEAYEALVEYKKNPYDLDEDLTVKEIYDLWFPEYMQTKNKTYGRSLSAAWNYCSSIYDMRFKDLRSRHIKGCMEKGTFEFKGKNRKPSPTTQSRIKSLFNLMGDYALEHEIVTVNYARSFKLSEKITDAIEDERIPHISYTVNEMCELWNNSDVPYVDTLLIQCYSGWRPQELLNLKIENVDLTNWIFTGGMKTKAGINRPVPIHTKIRPLVQRLYDEAKCIGSEYLVNCREPVYLKKDYVMTYDKYKTRFKNIIKALNLNPDHRPHDGREHFVTQAKLYHVDEYAIKYIVGHSINDITEKIYTERSMDWLKEEIEKIK
;
A
#
# COMPACT_ATOMS: atom_id res chain seq x y z
N MET A 1 37.18 65.28 50.08
CA MET A 1 36.72 66.66 50.00
C MET A 1 35.19 66.65 49.99
N LEU A 2 34.59 67.77 50.31
CA LEU A 2 33.10 67.90 50.24
C LEU A 2 32.77 68.62 48.90
N THR A 3 31.79 68.12 48.16
CA THR A 3 31.29 68.74 46.94
C THR A 3 29.78 68.94 47.05
N LYS A 4 29.19 69.80 46.22
CA LYS A 4 27.72 69.99 46.22
C LYS A 4 27.06 68.93 45.33
N CYS A 5 25.93 68.38 45.82
CA CYS A 5 25.09 67.50 45.02
C CYS A 5 24.48 68.27 43.87
N PRO A 6 24.55 67.80 42.61
CA PRO A 6 23.94 68.46 41.47
C PRO A 6 22.41 68.58 41.52
N GLU A 7 21.72 67.77 42.30
CA GLU A 7 20.25 67.69 42.36
C GLU A 7 19.69 68.49 43.54
N CYS A 8 20.27 68.36 44.77
CA CYS A 8 19.73 69.00 45.98
C CYS A 8 20.66 70.08 46.50
N GLU A 9 21.79 70.39 45.91
CA GLU A 9 22.80 71.37 46.26
C GLU A 9 23.40 71.24 47.66
N LEU A 10 23.06 70.25 48.45
CA LEU A 10 23.61 69.95 49.77
C LEU A 10 25.03 69.40 49.67
N GLN A 11 25.84 69.60 50.64
CA GLN A 11 27.24 69.16 50.71
C GLN A 11 27.29 67.61 50.89
N VAL A 12 28.02 66.98 50.07
CA VAL A 12 28.20 65.50 50.05
C VAL A 12 29.69 65.16 49.88
N SER A 13 30.08 64.00 50.34
CA SER A 13 31.47 63.53 50.09
C SER A 13 31.71 63.26 48.61
N ASP A 14 32.83 63.70 48.10
CA ASP A 14 33.31 63.40 46.74
C ASP A 14 33.49 61.91 46.44
N LYS A 15 33.52 61.09 47.51
CA LYS A 15 33.60 59.61 47.44
C LYS A 15 32.25 58.91 47.60
N ALA A 16 31.17 59.68 47.83
CA ALA A 16 29.83 59.09 47.94
C ALA A 16 29.35 58.54 46.62
N ILE A 17 28.80 57.34 46.62
CA ILE A 17 28.25 56.68 45.46
C ILE A 17 26.90 57.31 45.06
N SER A 18 26.11 57.71 46.08
CA SER A 18 24.86 58.44 45.92
C SER A 18 24.73 59.53 46.97
N CYS A 19 23.95 60.55 46.68
CA CYS A 19 23.67 61.60 47.66
C CYS A 19 22.84 61.05 48.86
N PRO A 20 23.29 61.20 50.12
CA PRO A 20 22.58 60.73 51.32
C PRO A 20 21.27 61.52 51.55
N HIS A 21 21.08 62.70 50.92
CA HIS A 21 19.93 63.57 51.10
C HIS A 21 18.84 63.33 50.08
N CYS A 22 19.14 63.11 48.79
CA CYS A 22 18.17 62.96 47.72
C CYS A 22 18.29 61.69 46.90
N GLY A 23 19.32 60.84 47.14
CA GLY A 23 19.56 59.62 46.39
C GLY A 23 20.22 59.78 45.04
N TYR A 24 20.55 60.97 44.59
CA TYR A 24 21.15 61.25 43.28
C TYR A 24 22.50 60.54 43.11
N PRO A 25 22.75 59.79 42.05
CA PRO A 25 23.98 59.05 41.84
C PRO A 25 25.13 60.00 41.48
N LEU A 26 26.13 60.09 42.41
CA LEU A 26 27.25 60.99 42.30
C LEU A 26 28.45 60.42 41.51
N ASN A 27 28.50 59.11 41.28
CA ASN A 27 29.60 58.42 40.65
C ASN A 27 29.12 57.44 39.56
N ALA A 28 28.77 57.90 38.38
CA ALA A 28 28.26 57.11 37.29
C ALA A 28 29.24 56.00 36.83
N ASN A 29 30.55 56.16 37.07
CA ASN A 29 31.54 55.17 36.64
C ASN A 29 31.60 53.91 37.53
N VAL A 30 31.00 53.92 38.74
CA VAL A 30 30.92 52.77 39.64
C VAL A 30 29.73 51.89 39.29
N ILE A 31 28.64 52.47 38.73
CA ILE A 31 27.44 51.74 38.32
C ILE A 31 27.70 50.85 37.11
N GLN A 32 28.57 51.29 36.20
CA GLN A 32 28.90 50.48 35.01
C GLN A 32 29.82 49.25 35.30
N LYS A 33 30.54 49.22 36.42
CA LYS A 33 31.34 48.04 36.80
C LYS A 33 30.54 46.97 37.53
N ASN A 34 29.43 47.32 38.17
CA ASN A 34 28.57 46.35 38.88
C ASN A 34 27.50 45.71 37.98
N SER A 35 27.13 46.33 36.85
CA SER A 35 26.18 45.74 35.91
C SER A 35 26.72 44.51 35.10
N ARG A 36 28.02 44.25 35.20
CA ARG A 36 28.68 43.09 34.56
C ARG A 36 28.78 41.82 35.44
N ARG A 37 28.22 41.78 36.64
CA ARG A 37 28.39 40.63 37.55
C ARG A 37 27.15 40.00 38.15
N ASN A 38 25.97 40.29 37.65
CA ASN A 38 24.77 39.48 37.95
C ASN A 38 24.45 38.55 36.78
N VAL A 39 25.44 37.77 36.29
CA VAL A 39 25.13 36.50 35.65
C VAL A 39 24.72 35.59 36.80
N THR A 40 23.45 35.51 37.07
CA THR A 40 22.84 34.44 37.90
C THR A 40 23.47 33.13 37.45
N LYS A 41 24.30 32.52 38.30
CA LYS A 41 24.90 31.21 38.01
C LYS A 41 23.75 30.28 37.71
N ARG A 42 23.55 29.92 36.41
CA ARG A 42 22.51 28.99 36.00
C ARG A 42 22.63 27.74 36.85
N ARG A 43 21.55 27.29 37.48
CA ARG A 43 21.53 26.08 38.31
C ARG A 43 22.06 24.92 37.50
N ARG A 44 22.98 24.15 38.05
CA ARG A 44 23.51 22.96 37.43
C ARG A 44 22.38 21.93 37.32
N LEU A 45 22.10 21.42 36.12
CA LEU A 45 21.09 20.40 35.93
C LEU A 45 21.49 19.11 36.67
N PRO A 46 20.53 18.38 37.26
CA PRO A 46 20.80 17.09 37.88
C PRO A 46 21.43 16.09 36.90
N ASN A 47 22.19 15.13 37.43
CA ASN A 47 22.78 14.08 36.59
C ASN A 47 21.69 13.31 35.84
N GLY A 48 21.86 13.11 34.55
CA GLY A 48 20.91 12.41 33.69
C GLY A 48 19.69 13.25 33.26
N PHE A 49 19.58 14.52 33.70
CA PHE A 49 18.46 15.38 33.31
C PHE A 49 18.53 15.81 31.83
N GLY A 50 19.72 15.97 31.31
CA GLY A 50 19.99 16.49 29.98
C GLY A 50 21.03 17.61 30.02
N GLN A 51 21.28 18.22 28.87
CA GLN A 51 22.26 19.29 28.73
C GLN A 51 21.67 20.44 27.93
N ILE A 52 21.83 21.67 28.43
CA ILE A 52 21.52 22.88 27.68
C ILE A 52 22.83 23.63 27.43
N SER A 53 23.13 23.89 26.15
CA SER A 53 24.32 24.65 25.75
C SER A 53 23.94 25.85 24.90
N GLU A 54 24.66 26.95 25.11
CA GLU A 54 24.50 28.18 24.34
C GLU A 54 25.52 28.20 23.19
N ILE A 55 25.06 28.42 21.97
CA ILE A 55 25.91 28.57 20.79
C ILE A 55 26.43 30.01 20.76
N LYS A 56 27.74 30.20 21.07
CA LYS A 56 28.39 31.50 21.09
C LYS A 56 29.00 31.82 19.70
N GLY A 57 29.21 33.12 19.46
CA GLY A 57 29.93 33.59 18.28
C GLY A 57 29.09 33.83 17.01
N ARG A 58 27.77 33.63 17.11
CA ARG A 58 26.81 33.97 16.03
C ARG A 58 25.57 34.62 16.61
N ASN A 59 25.01 35.60 15.90
CA ASN A 59 23.75 36.24 16.31
C ASN A 59 22.57 35.35 15.86
N LEU A 60 22.22 34.34 16.67
CA LEU A 60 21.19 33.36 16.37
C LEU A 60 19.89 33.73 17.08
N ARG A 61 18.74 33.61 16.38
CA ARG A 61 17.41 33.80 17.00
C ARG A 61 17.11 32.74 18.09
N LYS A 62 17.70 31.55 18.00
CA LYS A 62 17.54 30.41 18.92
C LYS A 62 18.90 29.87 19.34
N PRO A 63 19.63 30.54 20.25
CA PRO A 63 21.00 30.18 20.58
C PRO A 63 21.11 29.01 21.57
N PHE A 64 20.03 28.62 22.26
CA PHE A 64 20.07 27.57 23.27
C PHE A 64 19.72 26.21 22.66
N ARG A 65 20.61 25.25 22.85
CA ARG A 65 20.50 23.88 22.35
C ARG A 65 20.25 22.91 23.50
N ALA A 66 19.14 22.17 23.45
CA ALA A 66 18.81 21.13 24.41
C ALA A 66 19.20 19.74 23.88
N MET A 67 19.84 18.94 24.74
CA MET A 67 20.28 17.58 24.44
C MET A 67 19.99 16.66 25.62
N VAL A 68 19.74 15.38 25.36
CA VAL A 68 19.64 14.33 26.37
C VAL A 68 20.71 13.26 26.11
N THR A 69 21.10 12.54 27.16
CA THR A 69 22.04 11.42 27.05
C THR A 69 21.24 10.15 26.86
N ILE A 70 21.44 9.47 25.71
CA ILE A 70 20.74 8.23 25.36
C ILE A 70 21.50 6.97 25.79
N GLY A 71 22.79 7.09 26.12
CA GLY A 71 23.62 5.97 26.52
C GLY A 71 25.04 6.43 26.86
N LYS A 72 25.95 5.45 27.05
CA LYS A 72 27.39 5.68 27.23
C LYS A 72 28.16 4.85 26.22
N THR A 73 29.26 5.40 25.73
CA THR A 73 30.24 4.67 24.91
C THR A 73 30.91 3.54 25.72
N SER A 74 31.56 2.60 25.04
CA SER A 74 32.40 1.56 25.67
C SER A 74 33.45 2.12 26.63
N THR A 75 33.86 3.40 26.45
CA THR A 75 34.79 4.14 27.31
C THR A 75 34.08 4.93 28.43
N GLY A 76 32.77 4.75 28.63
CA GLY A 76 31.99 5.41 29.70
C GLY A 76 31.55 6.87 29.40
N LYS A 77 31.90 7.41 28.22
CA LYS A 77 31.52 8.79 27.84
C LYS A 77 30.03 8.84 27.47
N PRO A 78 29.26 9.88 27.91
CA PRO A 78 27.86 10.02 27.54
C PRO A 78 27.71 10.27 26.04
N ILE A 79 26.68 9.66 25.43
CA ILE A 79 26.28 9.90 24.04
C ILE A 79 25.14 10.92 24.08
N PRO A 80 25.42 12.22 23.77
CA PRO A 80 24.36 13.24 23.75
C PRO A 80 23.59 13.20 22.43
N LYS A 81 22.26 13.33 22.52
CA LYS A 81 21.38 13.46 21.38
C LYS A 81 20.56 14.74 21.50
N LEU A 82 20.30 15.39 20.34
CA LEU A 82 19.47 16.59 20.30
C LEU A 82 18.03 16.25 20.66
N LEU A 83 17.39 17.11 21.45
CA LEU A 83 15.97 16.99 21.78
C LEU A 83 15.13 17.17 20.49
N LYS A 84 14.11 16.38 20.33
CA LYS A 84 13.13 16.48 19.24
C LYS A 84 11.75 16.73 19.82
N PRO A 85 10.79 17.30 19.10
CA PRO A 85 10.85 17.77 17.70
C PRO A 85 11.62 19.08 17.53
N GLN A 86 11.97 19.78 18.62
CA GLN A 86 12.72 21.04 18.59
C GLN A 86 13.93 20.93 19.53
N ALA A 87 15.13 21.20 18.98
CA ALA A 87 16.38 21.17 19.74
C ALA A 87 16.92 22.56 20.08
N TYR A 88 16.48 23.61 19.39
CA TYR A 88 17.00 24.97 19.50
C TYR A 88 15.90 25.93 19.96
N PHE A 89 16.21 26.76 20.98
CA PHE A 89 15.28 27.63 21.69
C PHE A 89 15.82 29.05 21.76
N ALA A 90 14.93 30.03 21.89
CA ALA A 90 15.32 31.43 22.03
C ALA A 90 15.89 31.72 23.42
N THR A 91 15.36 31.07 24.44
CA THR A 91 15.77 31.26 25.84
C THR A 91 16.19 29.95 26.49
N TYR A 92 17.01 30.08 27.55
CA TYR A 92 17.40 28.94 28.40
C TYR A 92 16.17 28.27 29.04
N ASN A 93 15.17 29.08 29.48
CA ASN A 93 13.98 28.57 30.14
C ASN A 93 13.13 27.72 29.19
N GLU A 94 12.92 28.13 27.95
CA GLU A 94 12.22 27.31 26.94
C GLU A 94 12.95 25.95 26.73
N ALA A 95 14.27 25.97 26.63
CA ALA A 95 15.06 24.74 26.50
C ALA A 95 14.94 23.85 27.75
N TYR A 96 14.85 24.44 28.93
CA TYR A 96 14.66 23.74 30.19
C TYR A 96 13.27 23.11 30.28
N GLU A 97 12.21 23.86 29.98
CA GLU A 97 10.84 23.36 29.95
C GLU A 97 10.65 22.19 28.99
N ALA A 98 11.27 22.27 27.79
CA ALA A 98 11.28 21.17 26.83
C ALA A 98 11.97 19.91 27.38
N LEU A 99 13.08 20.06 28.14
CA LEU A 99 13.72 18.92 28.81
C LEU A 99 12.87 18.35 29.94
N VAL A 100 12.14 19.21 30.69
CA VAL A 100 11.20 18.79 31.74
C VAL A 100 10.08 17.97 31.13
N GLU A 101 9.49 18.43 30.01
CA GLU A 101 8.42 17.73 29.35
C GLU A 101 8.89 16.37 28.79
N TYR A 102 10.08 16.34 28.15
CA TYR A 102 10.70 15.08 27.76
C TYR A 102 10.90 14.11 28.93
N LYS A 103 11.28 14.60 30.12
CA LYS A 103 11.49 13.77 31.30
C LYS A 103 10.19 13.25 31.90
N LYS A 104 9.10 14.01 31.83
CA LYS A 104 7.77 13.56 32.27
C LYS A 104 7.25 12.44 31.35
N ASN A 105 7.50 12.55 30.08
CA ASN A 105 7.01 11.64 29.06
C ASN A 105 8.13 11.32 28.05
N PRO A 106 9.11 10.46 28.41
CA PRO A 106 10.21 10.12 27.52
C PRO A 106 9.70 9.47 26.24
N TYR A 107 10.15 9.96 25.11
CA TYR A 107 9.86 9.41 23.78
C TYR A 107 11.17 9.09 23.07
N ASP A 108 11.10 8.17 22.11
CA ASP A 108 12.26 7.79 21.34
C ASP A 108 12.78 8.96 20.48
N LEU A 109 14.05 9.26 20.62
CA LEU A 109 14.73 10.33 19.88
C LEU A 109 15.40 9.80 18.60
N ASP A 110 15.39 8.47 18.39
CA ASP A 110 16.13 7.86 17.32
C ASP A 110 15.38 7.79 16.00
N GLU A 111 14.05 7.69 16.02
CA GLU A 111 13.33 7.34 14.80
C GLU A 111 12.16 8.25 14.49
N ASP A 112 12.44 9.41 13.93
CA ASP A 112 11.44 10.12 13.12
C ASP A 112 11.55 9.65 11.67
N LEU A 113 11.23 8.37 11.45
CA LEU A 113 11.19 7.80 10.10
C LEU A 113 10.21 8.59 9.23
N THR A 114 10.66 8.93 8.03
CA THR A 114 9.83 9.57 7.01
C THR A 114 8.84 8.57 6.44
N VAL A 115 7.80 9.08 5.77
CA VAL A 115 6.81 8.24 5.06
C VAL A 115 7.50 7.35 4.02
N LYS A 116 8.55 7.88 3.37
CA LYS A 116 9.33 7.11 2.41
C LYS A 116 10.14 6.01 3.07
N GLU A 117 10.83 6.29 4.17
CA GLU A 117 11.61 5.28 4.91
C GLU A 117 10.74 4.15 5.45
N ILE A 118 9.54 4.45 5.96
CA ILE A 118 8.56 3.42 6.34
C ILE A 118 8.13 2.58 5.14
N TYR A 119 7.90 3.19 3.97
CA TYR A 119 7.58 2.44 2.76
C TYR A 119 8.73 1.51 2.35
N ASP A 120 9.96 2.01 2.36
CA ASP A 120 11.16 1.28 1.96
C ASP A 120 11.48 0.10 2.90
N LEU A 121 11.12 0.19 4.19
CA LEU A 121 11.22 -0.90 5.16
C LEU A 121 10.08 -1.92 5.00
N TRP A 122 8.85 -1.45 4.98
CA TRP A 122 7.65 -2.27 4.96
C TRP A 122 7.44 -3.03 3.64
N PHE A 123 7.62 -2.36 2.50
CA PHE A 123 7.21 -2.91 1.20
C PHE A 123 7.94 -4.20 0.80
N PRO A 124 9.28 -4.33 0.96
CA PRO A 124 9.98 -5.57 0.68
C PRO A 124 9.51 -6.74 1.55
N GLU A 125 9.29 -6.51 2.84
CA GLU A 125 8.81 -7.52 3.78
C GLU A 125 7.39 -7.96 3.42
N TYR A 126 6.50 -7.02 3.18
CA TYR A 126 5.13 -7.28 2.77
C TYR A 126 5.06 -8.12 1.48
N MET A 127 5.97 -7.87 0.53
CA MET A 127 6.02 -8.57 -0.76
C MET A 127 6.54 -10.00 -0.68
N GLN A 128 7.22 -10.41 0.39
CA GLN A 128 7.62 -11.81 0.58
C GLN A 128 6.42 -12.75 0.65
N THR A 129 5.30 -12.28 1.17
CA THR A 129 4.08 -13.08 1.39
C THR A 129 2.97 -12.81 0.37
N LYS A 130 3.16 -11.91 -0.60
CA LYS A 130 2.10 -11.43 -1.48
C LYS A 130 2.39 -11.65 -2.97
N ASN A 131 1.32 -11.65 -3.74
CA ASN A 131 1.40 -11.78 -5.20
C ASN A 131 2.03 -10.52 -5.82
N LYS A 132 2.96 -10.73 -6.77
CA LYS A 132 3.65 -9.65 -7.51
C LYS A 132 2.70 -8.64 -8.17
N THR A 133 1.53 -9.09 -8.65
CA THR A 133 0.53 -8.20 -9.27
C THR A 133 -0.07 -7.21 -8.28
N TYR A 134 -0.34 -7.67 -7.05
CA TYR A 134 -0.84 -6.79 -6.00
C TYR A 134 0.21 -5.74 -5.60
N GLY A 135 1.47 -6.16 -5.47
CA GLY A 135 2.59 -5.24 -5.21
C GLY A 135 2.74 -4.17 -6.28
N ARG A 136 2.62 -4.53 -7.58
CA ARG A 136 2.64 -3.53 -8.66
C ARG A 136 1.53 -2.48 -8.53
N SER A 137 0.33 -2.88 -8.10
CA SER A 137 -0.78 -1.94 -7.90
C SER A 137 -0.53 -0.98 -6.73
N LEU A 138 0.12 -1.43 -5.65
CA LEU A 138 0.52 -0.59 -4.52
C LEU A 138 1.66 0.36 -4.90
N SER A 139 2.68 -0.14 -5.62
CA SER A 139 3.76 0.69 -6.16
C SER A 139 3.24 1.78 -7.11
N ALA A 140 2.28 1.44 -7.97
CA ALA A 140 1.66 2.43 -8.85
C ALA A 140 0.90 3.51 -8.06
N ALA A 141 0.23 3.14 -6.97
CA ALA A 141 -0.44 4.08 -6.06
C ALA A 141 0.57 4.95 -5.29
N TRP A 142 1.70 4.37 -4.87
CA TRP A 142 2.78 5.07 -4.19
C TRP A 142 3.30 6.26 -4.98
N ASN A 143 3.48 6.14 -6.30
CA ASN A 143 3.98 7.22 -7.15
C ASN A 143 3.19 8.53 -7.06
N TYR A 144 1.92 8.49 -6.67
CA TYR A 144 1.08 9.68 -6.46
C TYR A 144 1.26 10.34 -5.09
N CYS A 145 2.13 9.80 -4.23
CA CYS A 145 2.31 10.24 -2.86
C CYS A 145 3.60 11.05 -2.63
N SER A 146 4.29 11.45 -3.70
CA SER A 146 5.60 12.13 -3.63
C SER A 146 5.61 13.39 -2.77
N SER A 147 4.48 14.09 -2.67
CA SER A 147 4.35 15.32 -1.86
C SER A 147 4.53 15.11 -0.36
N ILE A 148 4.48 13.86 0.12
CA ILE A 148 4.59 13.52 1.54
C ILE A 148 5.75 12.57 1.85
N TYR A 149 6.61 12.26 0.89
CA TYR A 149 7.71 11.32 1.09
C TYR A 149 8.64 11.70 2.24
N ASP A 150 9.03 12.97 2.30
CA ASP A 150 9.95 13.50 3.30
C ASP A 150 9.26 13.93 4.60
N MET A 151 7.93 13.76 4.68
CA MET A 151 7.18 14.02 5.91
C MET A 151 7.50 12.94 6.94
N ARG A 152 7.65 13.31 8.21
CA ARG A 152 7.77 12.32 9.29
C ARG A 152 6.48 11.51 9.38
N PHE A 153 6.59 10.19 9.50
CA PHE A 153 5.41 9.32 9.54
C PHE A 153 4.51 9.60 10.76
N LYS A 154 5.11 10.00 11.88
CA LYS A 154 4.39 10.44 13.11
C LYS A 154 3.49 11.66 12.88
N ASP A 155 3.82 12.51 11.90
CA ASP A 155 3.04 13.72 11.57
C ASP A 155 1.99 13.46 10.48
N LEU A 156 1.95 12.26 9.92
CA LEU A 156 0.96 11.88 8.92
C LEU A 156 -0.44 11.92 9.54
N ARG A 157 -1.39 12.53 8.81
CA ARG A 157 -2.81 12.63 9.21
C ARG A 157 -3.68 12.30 8.01
N SER A 158 -4.94 11.96 8.25
CA SER A 158 -5.92 11.62 7.22
C SER A 158 -6.00 12.67 6.09
N ARG A 159 -5.84 13.96 6.42
CA ARG A 159 -5.83 15.05 5.42
C ARG A 159 -4.69 14.92 4.40
N HIS A 160 -3.52 14.45 4.80
CA HIS A 160 -2.36 14.28 3.92
C HIS A 160 -2.60 13.13 2.95
N ILE A 161 -3.15 12.01 3.44
CA ILE A 161 -3.52 10.85 2.62
C ILE A 161 -4.61 11.24 1.61
N LYS A 162 -5.66 11.95 2.06
CA LYS A 162 -6.70 12.50 1.18
C LYS A 162 -6.12 13.48 0.16
N GLY A 163 -5.14 14.29 0.55
CA GLY A 163 -4.42 15.18 -0.37
C GLY A 163 -3.73 14.42 -1.50
N CYS A 164 -3.08 13.29 -1.22
CA CYS A 164 -2.50 12.41 -2.24
C CYS A 164 -3.59 11.78 -3.15
N MET A 165 -4.73 11.39 -2.57
CA MET A 165 -5.85 10.82 -3.33
C MET A 165 -6.46 11.83 -4.31
N GLU A 166 -6.61 13.08 -3.90
CA GLU A 166 -7.33 14.11 -4.67
C GLU A 166 -6.41 14.91 -5.60
N LYS A 167 -5.20 15.24 -5.11
CA LYS A 167 -4.27 16.17 -5.74
C LYS A 167 -2.95 15.55 -6.16
N GLY A 168 -2.70 14.29 -5.80
CA GLY A 168 -1.49 13.58 -6.18
C GLY A 168 -1.30 13.60 -7.69
N THR A 169 -0.07 13.77 -8.14
CA THR A 169 0.30 13.73 -9.56
C THR A 169 1.49 12.81 -9.76
N PHE A 170 1.50 12.15 -10.89
CA PHE A 170 2.61 11.30 -11.32
C PHE A 170 2.90 11.56 -12.80
N GLU A 171 4.16 11.88 -13.09
CA GLU A 171 4.60 12.08 -14.47
C GLU A 171 4.92 10.73 -15.13
N PHE A 172 4.27 10.45 -16.24
CA PHE A 172 4.52 9.27 -17.04
C PHE A 172 4.56 9.61 -18.53
N LYS A 173 5.67 9.34 -19.20
CA LYS A 173 5.92 9.67 -20.62
C LYS A 173 5.63 11.13 -20.94
N GLY A 174 6.10 12.06 -20.11
CA GLY A 174 5.93 13.52 -20.31
C GLY A 174 4.50 14.05 -20.05
N LYS A 175 3.62 13.22 -19.47
CA LYS A 175 2.25 13.63 -19.12
C LYS A 175 2.02 13.48 -17.61
N ASN A 176 1.54 14.56 -16.99
CA ASN A 176 1.08 14.51 -15.60
C ASN A 176 -0.27 13.81 -15.52
N ARG A 177 -0.33 12.73 -14.74
CA ARG A 177 -1.54 11.95 -14.49
C ARG A 177 -2.04 12.19 -13.08
N LYS A 178 -3.36 12.26 -12.93
CA LYS A 178 -4.05 12.22 -11.63
C LYS A 178 -4.47 10.79 -11.31
N PRO A 179 -4.63 10.41 -10.02
CA PRO A 179 -5.09 9.09 -9.64
C PRO A 179 -6.55 8.89 -10.05
N SER A 180 -6.85 7.79 -10.75
CA SER A 180 -8.22 7.35 -11.01
C SER A 180 -8.92 6.97 -9.69
N PRO A 181 -10.26 6.86 -9.65
CA PRO A 181 -11.00 6.42 -8.46
C PRO A 181 -10.45 5.11 -7.86
N THR A 182 -10.16 4.13 -8.70
CA THR A 182 -9.54 2.86 -8.29
C THR A 182 -8.14 3.09 -7.69
N THR A 183 -7.33 4.00 -8.25
CA THR A 183 -6.00 4.34 -7.71
C THR A 183 -6.13 5.07 -6.37
N GLN A 184 -7.11 5.97 -6.21
CA GLN A 184 -7.40 6.64 -4.95
C GLN A 184 -7.72 5.63 -3.83
N SER A 185 -8.56 4.63 -4.13
CA SER A 185 -8.83 3.52 -3.21
C SER A 185 -7.55 2.73 -2.87
N ARG A 186 -6.65 2.54 -3.84
CA ARG A 186 -5.35 1.88 -3.62
C ARG A 186 -4.40 2.69 -2.75
N ILE A 187 -4.37 4.02 -2.89
CA ILE A 187 -3.61 4.90 -1.99
C ILE A 187 -4.09 4.73 -0.55
N LYS A 188 -5.39 4.73 -0.30
CA LYS A 188 -5.93 4.47 1.04
C LYS A 188 -5.53 3.10 1.57
N SER A 189 -5.61 2.06 0.74
CA SER A 189 -5.22 0.70 1.12
C SER A 189 -3.73 0.60 1.43
N LEU A 190 -2.88 1.27 0.67
CA LEU A 190 -1.44 1.36 0.90
C LEU A 190 -1.14 1.95 2.29
N PHE A 191 -1.73 3.11 2.62
CA PHE A 191 -1.52 3.74 3.93
C PHE A 191 -2.18 2.99 5.08
N ASN A 192 -3.25 2.23 4.85
CA ASN A 192 -3.77 1.30 5.86
C ASN A 192 -2.70 0.25 6.24
N LEU A 193 -2.08 -0.36 5.24
CA LEU A 193 -1.07 -1.40 5.45
C LEU A 193 0.21 -0.85 6.09
N MET A 194 0.70 0.30 5.59
CA MET A 194 1.87 0.98 6.19
C MET A 194 1.59 1.44 7.62
N GLY A 195 0.38 1.93 7.88
CA GLY A 195 -0.04 2.34 9.22
C GLY A 195 -0.16 1.17 10.19
N ASP A 196 -0.62 0.00 9.72
CA ASP A 196 -0.67 -1.22 10.53
C ASP A 196 0.75 -1.70 10.88
N TYR A 197 1.66 -1.69 9.92
CA TYR A 197 3.08 -1.97 10.15
C TYR A 197 3.70 -1.00 11.17
N ALA A 198 3.43 0.29 11.02
CA ALA A 198 3.95 1.29 11.94
C ALA A 198 3.35 1.18 13.37
N LEU A 199 2.11 0.69 13.51
CA LEU A 199 1.51 0.35 14.81
C LEU A 199 2.16 -0.88 15.42
N GLU A 200 2.37 -1.94 14.63
CA GLU A 200 3.01 -3.19 15.06
C GLU A 200 4.44 -2.96 15.58
N HIS A 201 5.17 -2.03 14.94
CA HIS A 201 6.53 -1.64 15.33
C HIS A 201 6.59 -0.45 16.31
N GLU A 202 5.45 -0.08 16.93
CA GLU A 202 5.34 0.99 17.94
C GLU A 202 5.84 2.37 17.46
N ILE A 203 5.96 2.58 16.13
CA ILE A 203 6.40 3.85 15.53
C ILE A 203 5.32 4.93 15.69
N VAL A 204 4.05 4.54 15.66
CA VAL A 204 2.89 5.40 15.85
C VAL A 204 1.87 4.73 16.78
N THR A 205 1.00 5.52 17.38
CA THR A 205 -0.09 5.05 18.26
C THR A 205 -1.45 4.99 17.55
N VAL A 206 -1.56 5.56 16.34
CA VAL A 206 -2.82 5.65 15.59
C VAL A 206 -2.56 5.47 14.10
N ASN A 207 -3.34 4.58 13.47
CA ASN A 207 -3.38 4.48 12.02
C ASN A 207 -4.44 5.42 11.43
N TYR A 208 -4.01 6.60 10.98
CA TYR A 208 -4.90 7.62 10.43
C TYR A 208 -5.55 7.25 9.09
N ALA A 209 -5.05 6.25 8.38
CA ALA A 209 -5.70 5.76 7.16
C ALA A 209 -6.98 4.96 7.47
N ARG A 210 -7.06 4.35 8.66
CA ARG A 210 -8.26 3.65 9.15
C ARG A 210 -9.33 4.60 9.71
N SER A 211 -8.97 5.84 10.07
CA SER A 211 -9.88 6.80 10.70
C SER A 211 -10.89 7.45 9.74
N PHE A 212 -10.82 7.15 8.43
CA PHE A 212 -11.78 7.66 7.45
C PHE A 212 -12.20 6.58 6.44
N LYS A 213 -13.39 6.74 5.88
CA LYS A 213 -13.90 5.92 4.77
C LYS A 213 -13.66 6.63 3.43
N LEU A 214 -13.67 5.89 2.34
CA LEU A 214 -13.76 6.49 1.00
C LEU A 214 -15.05 7.30 0.91
N SER A 215 -15.01 8.42 0.19
CA SER A 215 -16.23 9.18 -0.08
C SER A 215 -17.13 8.41 -1.02
N GLU A 216 -18.45 8.58 -0.89
CA GLU A 216 -19.45 8.00 -1.79
C GLU A 216 -19.12 8.31 -3.26
N LYS A 217 -18.74 9.55 -3.54
CA LYS A 217 -18.30 9.95 -4.88
C LYS A 217 -17.19 9.06 -5.47
N ILE A 218 -16.22 8.63 -4.67
CA ILE A 218 -15.14 7.73 -5.14
C ILE A 218 -15.69 6.32 -5.30
N THR A 219 -16.54 5.87 -4.38
CA THR A 219 -17.14 4.53 -4.42
C THR A 219 -18.04 4.38 -5.63
N ASP A 220 -18.93 5.34 -5.86
CA ASP A 220 -19.84 5.37 -6.99
C ASP A 220 -19.06 5.43 -8.32
N ALA A 221 -18.05 6.29 -8.40
CA ALA A 221 -17.19 6.35 -9.60
C ALA A 221 -16.43 5.03 -9.87
N ILE A 222 -16.08 4.26 -8.84
CA ILE A 222 -15.49 2.93 -9.03
C ILE A 222 -16.53 1.93 -9.54
N GLU A 223 -17.76 2.02 -9.07
CA GLU A 223 -18.87 1.18 -9.52
C GLU A 223 -19.27 1.53 -10.95
N ASP A 224 -19.36 2.82 -11.29
CA ASP A 224 -19.67 3.31 -12.64
C ASP A 224 -18.58 2.92 -13.67
N GLU A 225 -17.29 2.95 -13.27
CA GLU A 225 -16.17 2.48 -14.11
C GLU A 225 -16.19 0.95 -14.28
N ARG A 226 -16.96 0.22 -13.48
CA ARG A 226 -17.04 -1.23 -13.53
C ARG A 226 -17.93 -1.66 -14.68
N ILE A 227 -17.30 -1.93 -15.81
CA ILE A 227 -18.01 -2.52 -16.95
C ILE A 227 -18.47 -3.93 -16.55
N PRO A 228 -19.79 -4.23 -16.55
CA PRO A 228 -20.28 -5.55 -16.21
C PRO A 228 -19.74 -6.62 -17.18
N HIS A 229 -19.62 -7.84 -16.71
CA HIS A 229 -19.35 -8.97 -17.58
C HIS A 229 -20.64 -9.36 -18.31
N ILE A 230 -20.51 -9.80 -19.55
CA ILE A 230 -21.63 -10.10 -20.44
C ILE A 230 -21.60 -11.60 -20.77
N SER A 231 -22.72 -12.28 -20.58
CA SER A 231 -22.88 -13.66 -21.06
C SER A 231 -23.06 -13.68 -22.58
N TYR A 232 -22.52 -14.69 -23.24
CA TYR A 232 -22.77 -14.89 -24.69
C TYR A 232 -24.23 -15.21 -24.94
N THR A 233 -24.78 -14.65 -26.00
CA THR A 233 -26.11 -14.97 -26.49
C THR A 233 -26.15 -16.36 -27.15
N VAL A 234 -27.34 -16.94 -27.37
CA VAL A 234 -27.48 -18.20 -28.08
C VAL A 234 -26.89 -18.13 -29.50
N ASN A 235 -27.12 -17.03 -30.21
CA ASN A 235 -26.59 -16.83 -31.55
C ASN A 235 -25.04 -16.77 -31.55
N GLU A 236 -24.44 -16.07 -30.60
CA GLU A 236 -22.99 -16.00 -30.47
C GLU A 236 -22.38 -17.36 -30.10
N MET A 237 -23.06 -18.14 -29.25
CA MET A 237 -22.62 -19.51 -28.96
C MET A 237 -22.73 -20.43 -30.18
N CYS A 238 -23.79 -20.33 -30.98
CA CYS A 238 -23.89 -21.04 -32.25
C CYS A 238 -22.75 -20.66 -33.20
N GLU A 239 -22.43 -19.36 -33.31
CA GLU A 239 -21.33 -18.87 -34.14
C GLU A 239 -19.96 -19.40 -33.68
N LEU A 240 -19.71 -19.40 -32.35
CA LEU A 240 -18.50 -19.99 -31.78
C LEU A 240 -18.39 -21.50 -32.07
N TRP A 241 -19.46 -22.26 -31.93
CA TRP A 241 -19.45 -23.69 -32.23
C TRP A 241 -19.24 -23.98 -33.71
N ASN A 242 -19.88 -23.22 -34.62
CA ASN A 242 -19.70 -23.35 -36.06
C ASN A 242 -18.26 -23.04 -36.53
N ASN A 243 -17.53 -22.27 -35.71
CA ASN A 243 -16.15 -21.87 -35.99
C ASN A 243 -15.15 -22.44 -34.97
N SER A 244 -15.46 -23.61 -34.40
CA SER A 244 -14.60 -24.23 -33.36
C SER A 244 -13.19 -24.61 -33.81
N ASP A 245 -12.95 -24.65 -35.14
CA ASP A 245 -11.65 -24.89 -35.72
C ASP A 245 -10.80 -23.64 -35.89
N VAL A 246 -11.40 -22.46 -35.75
CA VAL A 246 -10.66 -21.20 -35.74
C VAL A 246 -9.76 -21.17 -34.47
N PRO A 247 -8.47 -20.84 -34.63
CA PRO A 247 -7.53 -20.87 -33.50
C PRO A 247 -8.04 -20.08 -32.28
N TYR A 248 -8.01 -20.71 -31.10
CA TYR A 248 -8.40 -20.20 -29.79
C TYR A 248 -9.91 -20.05 -29.54
N VAL A 249 -10.77 -20.31 -30.53
CA VAL A 249 -12.23 -20.45 -30.29
C VAL A 249 -12.50 -21.64 -29.39
N ASP A 250 -11.78 -22.76 -29.61
CA ASP A 250 -11.80 -23.92 -28.71
C ASP A 250 -11.49 -23.55 -27.25
N THR A 251 -10.46 -22.72 -27.03
CA THR A 251 -10.08 -22.24 -25.70
C THR A 251 -11.21 -21.44 -25.03
N LEU A 252 -11.89 -20.60 -25.80
CA LEU A 252 -13.04 -19.83 -25.34
C LEU A 252 -14.24 -20.76 -25.02
N LEU A 253 -14.54 -21.72 -25.89
CA LEU A 253 -15.59 -22.71 -25.65
C LEU A 253 -15.30 -23.57 -24.41
N ILE A 254 -14.04 -24.02 -24.24
CA ILE A 254 -13.64 -24.72 -22.99
C ILE A 254 -13.91 -23.86 -21.78
N GLN A 255 -13.63 -22.57 -21.83
CA GLN A 255 -13.91 -21.65 -20.73
C GLN A 255 -15.42 -21.53 -20.46
N CYS A 256 -16.27 -21.44 -21.49
CA CYS A 256 -17.72 -21.34 -21.40
C CYS A 256 -18.37 -22.57 -20.76
N TYR A 257 -17.74 -23.75 -20.85
CA TYR A 257 -18.28 -25.00 -20.28
C TYR A 257 -17.50 -25.52 -19.05
N SER A 258 -16.50 -24.79 -18.56
CA SER A 258 -15.73 -25.19 -17.37
C SER A 258 -15.61 -24.09 -16.32
N GLY A 259 -15.99 -22.86 -16.63
CA GLY A 259 -15.95 -21.74 -15.70
C GLY A 259 -14.55 -21.31 -15.25
N TRP A 260 -13.48 -21.75 -15.91
CA TRP A 260 -12.12 -21.33 -15.59
C TRP A 260 -11.91 -19.82 -15.71
N ARG A 261 -11.11 -19.23 -14.82
CA ARG A 261 -10.56 -17.89 -15.10
C ARG A 261 -9.58 -18.00 -16.27
N PRO A 262 -9.54 -17.01 -17.19
CA PRO A 262 -8.66 -17.08 -18.36
C PRO A 262 -7.22 -17.46 -18.00
N GLN A 263 -6.62 -16.77 -17.03
CA GLN A 263 -5.25 -17.06 -16.61
C GLN A 263 -5.07 -18.46 -16.00
N GLU A 264 -6.09 -19.00 -15.33
CA GLU A 264 -6.04 -20.37 -14.78
C GLU A 264 -6.05 -21.41 -15.90
N LEU A 265 -6.91 -21.23 -16.90
CA LEU A 265 -6.97 -22.10 -18.07
C LEU A 265 -5.68 -22.06 -18.88
N LEU A 266 -5.11 -20.87 -19.12
CA LEU A 266 -3.85 -20.71 -19.85
C LEU A 266 -2.64 -21.32 -19.12
N ASN A 267 -2.69 -21.41 -17.80
CA ASN A 267 -1.65 -22.03 -16.98
C ASN A 267 -1.92 -23.49 -16.63
N LEU A 268 -3.00 -24.07 -17.18
CA LEU A 268 -3.33 -25.45 -16.93
C LEU A 268 -2.31 -26.37 -17.64
N LYS A 269 -1.64 -27.21 -16.86
CA LYS A 269 -0.67 -28.18 -17.39
C LYS A 269 -1.35 -29.46 -17.88
N ILE A 270 -0.78 -30.09 -18.89
CA ILE A 270 -1.30 -31.36 -19.42
C ILE A 270 -1.24 -32.49 -18.40
N GLU A 271 -0.30 -32.49 -17.47
CA GLU A 271 -0.23 -33.46 -16.37
C GLU A 271 -1.46 -33.39 -15.43
N ASN A 272 -2.16 -32.25 -15.43
CA ASN A 272 -3.35 -31.98 -14.62
C ASN A 272 -4.66 -32.16 -15.43
N VAL A 273 -4.59 -32.80 -16.56
CA VAL A 273 -5.74 -33.15 -17.40
C VAL A 273 -5.90 -34.67 -17.43
N ASP A 274 -6.86 -35.16 -16.67
CA ASP A 274 -7.21 -36.60 -16.66
C ASP A 274 -8.25 -36.86 -17.75
N LEU A 275 -7.78 -37.40 -18.89
CA LEU A 275 -8.65 -37.78 -20.02
C LEU A 275 -9.40 -39.09 -19.77
N THR A 276 -9.02 -39.88 -18.78
CA THR A 276 -9.71 -41.13 -18.44
C THR A 276 -10.99 -40.82 -17.65
N ASN A 277 -10.84 -39.97 -16.64
CA ASN A 277 -11.96 -39.57 -15.78
C ASN A 277 -12.62 -38.26 -16.22
N TRP A 278 -12.06 -37.59 -17.23
CA TRP A 278 -12.50 -36.29 -17.73
C TRP A 278 -12.56 -35.20 -16.65
N ILE A 279 -11.41 -34.97 -16.03
CA ILE A 279 -11.26 -34.01 -14.95
C ILE A 279 -10.05 -33.09 -15.23
N PHE A 280 -10.23 -31.80 -15.04
CA PHE A 280 -9.15 -30.85 -14.87
C PHE A 280 -8.82 -30.70 -13.38
N THR A 281 -7.53 -30.55 -13.05
CA THR A 281 -7.09 -30.19 -11.70
C THR A 281 -6.25 -28.91 -11.77
N GLY A 282 -6.63 -27.84 -11.07
CA GLY A 282 -5.87 -26.60 -11.14
C GLY A 282 -6.47 -25.44 -10.34
N GLY A 283 -6.03 -24.22 -10.71
CA GLY A 283 -6.46 -22.98 -10.07
C GLY A 283 -5.33 -22.28 -9.32
N MET A 284 -5.43 -20.95 -9.14
CA MET A 284 -4.28 -20.16 -8.70
C MET A 284 -4.58 -19.10 -7.63
N LYS A 285 -5.82 -18.62 -7.54
CA LYS A 285 -6.06 -17.31 -6.92
C LYS A 285 -6.52 -17.34 -5.46
N THR A 286 -7.21 -18.36 -5.04
CA THR A 286 -7.81 -18.46 -3.70
C THR A 286 -7.53 -19.82 -3.09
N LYS A 287 -7.55 -19.94 -1.75
CA LYS A 287 -7.41 -21.25 -1.08
C LYS A 287 -8.42 -22.26 -1.61
N ALA A 288 -9.67 -21.86 -1.83
CA ALA A 288 -10.72 -22.70 -2.39
C ALA A 288 -10.55 -22.99 -3.91
N GLY A 289 -9.74 -22.21 -4.59
CA GLY A 289 -9.51 -22.34 -6.03
C GLY A 289 -8.26 -23.12 -6.40
N ILE A 290 -7.29 -23.25 -5.49
CA ILE A 290 -6.02 -23.94 -5.75
C ILE A 290 -6.26 -25.45 -5.77
N ASN A 291 -5.74 -26.13 -6.83
CA ASN A 291 -5.83 -27.57 -7.02
C ASN A 291 -7.28 -28.11 -6.99
N ARG A 292 -8.26 -27.28 -7.38
CA ARG A 292 -9.64 -27.75 -7.44
C ARG A 292 -9.85 -28.68 -8.64
N PRO A 293 -10.59 -29.77 -8.47
CA PRO A 293 -11.03 -30.59 -9.58
C PRO A 293 -12.21 -29.91 -10.27
N VAL A 294 -12.21 -29.92 -11.60
CA VAL A 294 -13.29 -29.40 -12.45
C VAL A 294 -13.65 -30.46 -13.48
N PRO A 295 -14.87 -31.02 -13.47
CA PRO A 295 -15.29 -31.97 -14.49
C PRO A 295 -15.26 -31.34 -15.88
N ILE A 296 -14.91 -32.18 -16.90
CA ILE A 296 -14.89 -31.79 -18.29
C ILE A 296 -16.24 -32.15 -18.92
N HIS A 297 -17.04 -31.14 -19.18
CA HIS A 297 -18.35 -31.30 -19.81
C HIS A 297 -18.24 -32.06 -21.15
N THR A 298 -19.17 -32.96 -21.44
CA THR A 298 -19.13 -33.87 -22.60
C THR A 298 -18.95 -33.11 -23.91
N LYS A 299 -19.63 -31.98 -24.12
CA LYS A 299 -19.52 -31.17 -25.35
C LYS A 299 -18.11 -30.69 -25.67
N ILE A 300 -17.29 -30.40 -24.66
CA ILE A 300 -15.95 -29.85 -24.89
C ILE A 300 -14.83 -30.92 -24.86
N ARG A 301 -15.15 -32.19 -24.59
CA ARG A 301 -14.14 -33.27 -24.57
C ARG A 301 -13.33 -33.36 -25.86
N PRO A 302 -13.96 -33.29 -27.06
CA PRO A 302 -13.19 -33.32 -28.32
C PRO A 302 -12.20 -32.16 -28.44
N LEU A 303 -12.59 -30.96 -27.97
CA LEU A 303 -11.71 -29.78 -28.00
C LEU A 303 -10.54 -29.94 -27.03
N VAL A 304 -10.80 -30.47 -25.82
CA VAL A 304 -9.77 -30.74 -24.82
C VAL A 304 -8.79 -31.81 -25.31
N GLN A 305 -9.30 -32.91 -25.91
CA GLN A 305 -8.45 -33.97 -26.50
C GLN A 305 -7.54 -33.38 -27.55
N ARG A 306 -8.08 -32.57 -28.48
CA ARG A 306 -7.29 -31.91 -29.53
C ARG A 306 -6.17 -31.06 -28.98
N LEU A 307 -6.47 -30.18 -28.00
CA LEU A 307 -5.47 -29.33 -27.34
C LEU A 307 -4.38 -30.15 -26.63
N TYR A 308 -4.80 -31.23 -25.99
CA TYR A 308 -3.88 -32.12 -25.28
C TYR A 308 -2.91 -32.83 -26.24
N ASP A 309 -3.41 -33.32 -27.39
CA ASP A 309 -2.60 -33.95 -28.41
C ASP A 309 -1.67 -32.96 -29.10
N GLU A 310 -2.15 -31.74 -29.40
CA GLU A 310 -1.33 -30.64 -29.89
C GLU A 310 -0.19 -30.31 -28.92
N ALA A 311 -0.49 -30.19 -27.64
CA ALA A 311 0.51 -29.91 -26.61
C ALA A 311 1.57 -31.00 -26.51
N LYS A 312 1.17 -32.26 -26.56
CA LYS A 312 2.10 -33.39 -26.57
C LYS A 312 2.98 -33.39 -27.83
N CYS A 313 2.41 -33.11 -29.01
CA CYS A 313 3.13 -33.07 -30.27
C CYS A 313 4.25 -32.02 -30.27
N ILE A 314 4.02 -30.85 -29.67
CA ILE A 314 5.02 -29.78 -29.56
C ILE A 314 5.92 -29.88 -28.32
N GLY A 315 5.70 -30.87 -27.44
CA GLY A 315 6.44 -31.05 -26.19
C GLY A 315 6.17 -29.95 -25.17
N SER A 316 4.95 -29.39 -25.13
CA SER A 316 4.55 -28.39 -24.16
C SER A 316 4.05 -28.99 -22.84
N GLU A 317 4.35 -28.31 -21.74
CA GLU A 317 3.74 -28.62 -20.44
C GLU A 317 2.30 -28.09 -20.30
N TYR A 318 1.88 -27.13 -21.15
CA TYR A 318 0.60 -26.42 -21.00
C TYR A 318 -0.43 -26.92 -22.02
N LEU A 319 -1.70 -26.95 -21.61
CA LEU A 319 -2.81 -27.34 -22.48
C LEU A 319 -3.04 -26.33 -23.59
N VAL A 320 -2.98 -25.03 -23.28
CA VAL A 320 -3.21 -23.94 -24.24
C VAL A 320 -1.90 -23.30 -24.66
N ASN A 321 -1.59 -23.35 -25.94
CA ASN A 321 -0.32 -22.89 -26.49
C ASN A 321 -0.48 -21.85 -27.60
N CYS A 322 0.59 -21.08 -27.87
CA CYS A 322 0.66 -20.25 -29.05
C CYS A 322 0.76 -21.13 -30.30
N ARG A 323 -0.12 -20.93 -31.27
CA ARG A 323 -0.21 -21.70 -32.53
C ARG A 323 0.46 -21.01 -33.71
N GLU A 324 0.87 -19.75 -33.56
CA GLU A 324 1.57 -19.02 -34.61
C GLU A 324 3.00 -19.56 -34.79
N PRO A 325 3.45 -19.80 -36.04
CA PRO A 325 4.75 -20.43 -36.31
C PRO A 325 5.95 -19.70 -35.69
N VAL A 326 5.85 -18.39 -35.49
CA VAL A 326 6.91 -17.58 -34.89
C VAL A 326 7.14 -17.91 -33.43
N TYR A 327 6.08 -18.26 -32.70
CA TYR A 327 6.16 -18.64 -31.30
C TYR A 327 6.55 -20.10 -31.11
N LEU A 328 6.07 -21.01 -31.95
CA LEU A 328 6.43 -22.43 -31.91
C LEU A 328 7.94 -22.69 -32.01
N LYS A 329 8.69 -21.78 -32.64
CA LYS A 329 10.16 -21.87 -32.78
C LYS A 329 10.92 -21.32 -31.56
N LYS A 330 10.31 -20.47 -30.73
CA LYS A 330 10.97 -19.73 -29.64
C LYS A 330 10.32 -19.95 -28.30
N ASP A 331 9.00 -19.75 -28.24
CA ASP A 331 8.21 -19.75 -27.01
C ASP A 331 6.73 -19.96 -27.35
N TYR A 332 6.22 -21.13 -27.03
CA TYR A 332 4.82 -21.49 -27.26
C TYR A 332 3.92 -21.15 -26.05
N VAL A 333 4.47 -20.61 -24.96
CA VAL A 333 3.70 -20.29 -23.76
C VAL A 333 2.69 -19.19 -24.07
N MET A 334 1.40 -19.48 -23.79
CA MET A 334 0.32 -18.51 -23.94
C MET A 334 0.20 -17.66 -22.69
N THR A 335 0.70 -16.42 -22.73
CA THR A 335 0.46 -15.44 -21.66
C THR A 335 -0.92 -14.81 -21.80
N TYR A 336 -1.44 -14.23 -20.70
CA TYR A 336 -2.74 -13.54 -20.72
C TYR A 336 -2.78 -12.39 -21.75
N ASP A 337 -1.71 -11.62 -21.89
CA ASP A 337 -1.66 -10.51 -22.87
C ASP A 337 -1.67 -11.02 -24.31
N LYS A 338 -0.94 -12.12 -24.59
CA LYS A 338 -1.00 -12.80 -25.87
C LYS A 338 -2.44 -13.29 -26.16
N TYR A 339 -3.07 -13.94 -25.19
CA TYR A 339 -4.46 -14.43 -25.33
C TYR A 339 -5.46 -13.30 -25.53
N LYS A 340 -5.34 -12.21 -24.76
CA LYS A 340 -6.20 -11.04 -24.90
C LYS A 340 -6.21 -10.45 -26.32
N THR A 341 -5.06 -10.48 -26.99
CA THR A 341 -4.96 -10.03 -28.39
C THR A 341 -5.72 -10.99 -29.33
N ARG A 342 -5.53 -12.34 -29.15
CA ARG A 342 -6.21 -13.36 -29.96
C ARG A 342 -7.70 -13.34 -29.74
N PHE A 343 -8.14 -13.21 -28.50
CA PHE A 343 -9.53 -13.03 -28.14
C PHE A 343 -10.18 -11.85 -28.88
N LYS A 344 -9.54 -10.68 -28.92
CA LYS A 344 -10.04 -9.55 -29.70
C LYS A 344 -10.13 -9.85 -31.21
N ASN A 345 -9.21 -10.63 -31.74
CA ASN A 345 -9.24 -11.05 -33.14
C ASN A 345 -10.43 -11.99 -33.40
N ILE A 346 -10.72 -12.93 -32.49
CA ILE A 346 -11.90 -13.79 -32.56
C ILE A 346 -13.19 -12.96 -32.57
N ILE A 347 -13.34 -12.08 -31.58
CA ILE A 347 -14.54 -11.21 -31.46
C ILE A 347 -14.78 -10.43 -32.75
N LYS A 348 -13.73 -9.87 -33.33
CA LYS A 348 -13.81 -9.14 -34.61
C LYS A 348 -14.09 -10.06 -35.81
N ALA A 349 -13.42 -11.20 -35.92
CA ALA A 349 -13.54 -12.11 -37.06
C ALA A 349 -14.91 -12.75 -37.14
N LEU A 350 -15.51 -13.07 -35.99
CA LEU A 350 -16.82 -13.69 -35.88
C LEU A 350 -17.95 -12.68 -35.69
N ASN A 351 -17.65 -11.38 -35.79
CA ASN A 351 -18.61 -10.29 -35.61
C ASN A 351 -19.46 -10.41 -34.32
N LEU A 352 -18.81 -10.84 -33.21
CA LEU A 352 -19.44 -10.93 -31.90
C LEU A 352 -19.48 -9.54 -31.23
N ASN A 353 -20.25 -9.42 -30.14
CA ASN A 353 -20.33 -8.18 -29.39
C ASN A 353 -18.93 -7.66 -29.00
N PRO A 354 -18.52 -6.45 -29.45
CA PRO A 354 -17.17 -5.90 -29.23
C PRO A 354 -16.86 -5.63 -27.75
N ASP A 355 -17.90 -5.58 -26.87
CA ASP A 355 -17.73 -5.34 -25.44
C ASP A 355 -17.30 -6.60 -24.69
N HIS A 356 -17.31 -7.78 -25.33
CA HIS A 356 -16.82 -9.00 -24.72
C HIS A 356 -15.35 -8.94 -24.33
N ARG A 357 -15.07 -9.59 -23.21
CA ARG A 357 -13.74 -9.67 -22.61
C ARG A 357 -13.38 -11.13 -22.28
N PRO A 358 -12.08 -11.45 -22.12
CA PRO A 358 -11.65 -12.81 -21.82
C PRO A 358 -12.28 -13.47 -20.59
N HIS A 359 -12.82 -12.70 -19.65
CA HIS A 359 -13.54 -13.23 -18.48
C HIS A 359 -14.98 -13.64 -18.75
N ASP A 360 -15.57 -13.23 -19.87
CA ASP A 360 -16.98 -13.42 -20.15
C ASP A 360 -17.37 -14.87 -20.42
N GLY A 361 -16.41 -15.72 -20.86
CA GLY A 361 -16.65 -17.17 -20.93
C GLY A 361 -16.96 -17.79 -19.56
N ARG A 362 -16.33 -17.32 -18.50
CA ARG A 362 -16.66 -17.76 -17.13
C ARG A 362 -18.00 -17.19 -16.66
N GLU A 363 -18.34 -15.96 -17.02
CA GLU A 363 -19.64 -15.36 -16.73
C GLU A 363 -20.75 -16.13 -17.43
N HIS A 364 -20.51 -16.49 -18.70
CA HIS A 364 -21.42 -17.34 -19.46
C HIS A 364 -21.65 -18.68 -18.76
N PHE A 365 -20.58 -19.37 -18.33
CA PHE A 365 -20.69 -20.62 -17.55
C PHE A 365 -21.61 -20.45 -16.33
N VAL A 366 -21.38 -19.43 -15.50
CA VAL A 366 -22.16 -19.20 -14.28
C VAL A 366 -23.61 -18.87 -14.62
N THR A 367 -23.85 -18.08 -15.66
CA THR A 367 -25.19 -17.71 -16.13
C THR A 367 -25.95 -18.95 -16.61
N GLN A 368 -25.32 -19.78 -17.45
CA GLN A 368 -25.94 -21.02 -17.96
C GLN A 368 -26.15 -22.02 -16.83
N ALA A 369 -25.18 -22.20 -15.94
CA ALA A 369 -25.32 -23.09 -14.80
C ALA A 369 -26.56 -22.73 -13.93
N LYS A 370 -26.77 -21.44 -13.68
CA LYS A 370 -27.97 -20.98 -12.97
C LYS A 370 -29.26 -21.19 -13.79
N LEU A 371 -29.23 -20.92 -15.10
CA LEU A 371 -30.34 -21.11 -15.99
C LEU A 371 -30.81 -22.59 -16.03
N TYR A 372 -29.87 -23.52 -16.02
CA TYR A 372 -30.12 -24.96 -16.05
C TYR A 372 -30.18 -25.59 -14.64
N HIS A 373 -30.36 -24.78 -13.60
CA HIS A 373 -30.55 -25.24 -12.21
C HIS A 373 -29.43 -26.16 -11.70
N VAL A 374 -28.19 -25.87 -12.08
CA VAL A 374 -27.03 -26.48 -11.43
C VAL A 374 -26.97 -26.06 -9.97
N ASP A 375 -26.70 -27.01 -9.08
CA ASP A 375 -26.60 -26.72 -7.64
C ASP A 375 -25.60 -25.58 -7.35
N GLU A 376 -25.98 -24.64 -6.49
CA GLU A 376 -25.17 -23.45 -6.22
C GLU A 376 -23.78 -23.78 -5.63
N TYR A 377 -23.69 -24.85 -4.82
CA TYR A 377 -22.43 -25.30 -4.28
C TYR A 377 -21.57 -25.96 -5.37
N ALA A 378 -22.17 -26.71 -6.30
CA ALA A 378 -21.45 -27.24 -7.46
C ALA A 378 -20.85 -26.10 -8.29
N ILE A 379 -21.60 -25.04 -8.54
CA ILE A 379 -21.08 -23.83 -9.20
C ILE A 379 -19.89 -23.28 -8.41
N LYS A 380 -20.01 -23.10 -7.08
CA LYS A 380 -18.94 -22.56 -6.23
C LYS A 380 -17.68 -23.45 -6.24
N TYR A 381 -17.83 -24.76 -6.20
CA TYR A 381 -16.73 -25.72 -6.30
C TYR A 381 -16.03 -25.62 -7.64
N ILE A 382 -16.78 -25.68 -8.76
CA ILE A 382 -16.25 -25.64 -10.12
C ILE A 382 -15.53 -24.31 -10.37
N VAL A 383 -16.12 -23.17 -10.03
CA VAL A 383 -15.49 -21.86 -10.25
C VAL A 383 -14.45 -21.47 -9.20
N GLY A 384 -14.34 -22.19 -8.08
CA GLY A 384 -13.38 -21.90 -6.99
C GLY A 384 -13.73 -20.63 -6.23
N HIS A 385 -14.97 -20.46 -5.85
CA HIS A 385 -15.43 -19.43 -4.91
C HIS A 385 -15.34 -19.96 -3.47
N SER A 386 -15.09 -19.06 -2.52
CA SER A 386 -15.12 -19.42 -1.11
C SER A 386 -16.56 -19.78 -0.68
N ILE A 387 -16.68 -20.86 0.07
CA ILE A 387 -17.93 -21.27 0.69
C ILE A 387 -17.87 -20.81 2.14
N ASN A 388 -18.81 -19.91 2.50
CA ASN A 388 -18.91 -19.36 3.85
C ASN A 388 -19.87 -20.16 4.74
N ASP A 389 -20.70 -21.01 4.14
CA ASP A 389 -21.59 -21.92 4.86
C ASP A 389 -20.76 -23.00 5.56
N ILE A 390 -20.88 -23.06 6.87
CA ILE A 390 -20.15 -23.99 7.73
C ILE A 390 -20.63 -25.42 7.48
N THR A 391 -21.92 -25.65 7.26
CA THR A 391 -22.51 -26.95 7.02
C THR A 391 -21.94 -27.55 5.74
N GLU A 392 -21.96 -26.79 4.65
CA GLU A 392 -21.43 -27.26 3.37
C GLU A 392 -19.90 -27.46 3.41
N LYS A 393 -19.18 -26.57 4.08
CA LYS A 393 -17.71 -26.59 4.09
C LYS A 393 -17.12 -27.68 4.97
N ILE A 394 -17.79 -28.03 6.07
CA ILE A 394 -17.21 -28.92 7.13
C ILE A 394 -17.94 -30.25 7.19
N TYR A 395 -19.26 -30.27 7.01
CA TYR A 395 -20.10 -31.43 7.26
C TYR A 395 -20.62 -32.09 5.99
N THR A 396 -20.40 -31.48 4.81
CA THR A 396 -20.88 -32.04 3.54
C THR A 396 -19.68 -32.51 2.70
N GLU A 397 -19.68 -33.79 2.34
CA GLU A 397 -18.74 -34.38 1.40
C GLU A 397 -19.41 -34.49 0.03
N ARG A 398 -18.84 -33.89 -1.00
CA ARG A 398 -19.36 -33.92 -2.37
C ARG A 398 -18.47 -34.78 -3.25
N SER A 399 -19.09 -35.79 -3.88
CA SER A 399 -18.39 -36.69 -4.78
C SER A 399 -18.07 -36.02 -6.12
N MET A 400 -17.05 -36.51 -6.80
CA MET A 400 -16.73 -36.09 -8.16
C MET A 400 -17.86 -36.45 -9.14
N ASP A 401 -18.53 -37.59 -8.93
CA ASP A 401 -19.62 -38.02 -9.80
C ASP A 401 -20.81 -37.06 -9.70
N TRP A 402 -21.13 -36.58 -8.48
CA TRP A 402 -22.11 -35.52 -8.32
C TRP A 402 -21.73 -34.23 -9.09
N LEU A 403 -20.46 -33.80 -9.04
CA LEU A 403 -20.01 -32.63 -9.81
C LEU A 403 -20.11 -32.87 -11.33
N LYS A 404 -19.88 -34.08 -11.80
CA LYS A 404 -20.07 -34.45 -13.21
C LYS A 404 -21.54 -34.40 -13.62
N GLU A 405 -22.44 -34.93 -12.80
CA GLU A 405 -23.89 -34.86 -13.04
C GLU A 405 -24.36 -33.40 -13.09
N GLU A 406 -23.87 -32.60 -12.17
CA GLU A 406 -24.24 -31.18 -12.09
C GLU A 406 -23.78 -30.39 -13.32
N ILE A 407 -22.55 -30.53 -13.78
CA ILE A 407 -22.04 -29.79 -14.92
C ILE A 407 -22.74 -30.17 -16.23
N GLU A 408 -23.14 -31.46 -16.39
CA GLU A 408 -23.83 -31.96 -17.59
C GLU A 408 -25.28 -31.43 -17.76
N LYS A 409 -25.85 -30.77 -16.73
CA LYS A 409 -27.13 -30.05 -16.87
C LYS A 409 -27.03 -28.88 -17.84
N ILE A 410 -25.88 -28.30 -18.06
CA ILE A 410 -25.62 -27.19 -18.98
C ILE A 410 -25.77 -27.71 -20.42
N LYS A 411 -26.65 -27.11 -21.22
CA LYS A 411 -26.94 -27.55 -22.59
C LYS A 411 -26.07 -26.87 -23.62
#